data_2d60fa8d2cda9b449a38a29ef93e1c76
#
_entry.id   2d60fa8d2cda9b449a38a29ef93e1c76
#
_cell.length_a   1.000
_cell.length_b   1.000
_cell.length_c   1.000
_cell.angle_alpha   90.00
_cell.angle_beta   90.00
_cell.angle_gamma   90.00
#
_symmetry.space_group_name_H-M   'P 1'
#
loop_
_entity.id
_entity.type
_entity.pdbx_description
1 polymer ?
#
loop_
_entity_poly.entity_id
_entity_poly.type
_entity_poly.pdbx_seq_one_letter_code
_entity_poly.pdbx_strand_id
1 'polypeptide(L)'
;MIQLKNVDKIYETEAENVHALKSINLNINQGEFVSIMGQSGSGKTTLMNILGCLDNPTSGDYLIQNSNVSDLNDDQRSALRGLLFGFVFQSYNLLPRLTALEQVELPLIYQNVEDRKLKAAKALDMVGLIDRIDFKPNQLSGGQQQRVSIA
;
A
#
# COMPACT_ATOMS: atom_id res chain seq x y z
N MET A 1 1.86 7.64 14.21
CA MET A 1 0.51 7.40 14.77
C MET A 1 -0.51 7.66 13.67
N ILE A 2 -1.45 6.75 13.48
CA ILE A 2 -2.60 6.85 12.56
C ILE A 2 -3.87 6.96 13.39
N GLN A 3 -4.79 7.85 13.04
CA GLN A 3 -6.06 8.01 13.75
C GLN A 3 -7.21 8.27 12.77
N LEU A 4 -8.28 7.49 12.89
CA LEU A 4 -9.55 7.72 12.23
C LEU A 4 -10.57 8.20 13.27
N LYS A 5 -11.33 9.25 12.95
CA LYS A 5 -12.40 9.79 13.80
C LYS A 5 -13.68 9.87 13.02
N ASN A 6 -14.67 9.06 13.41
CA ASN A 6 -16.00 9.00 12.80
C ASN A 6 -15.94 8.92 11.26
N VAL A 7 -15.04 8.09 10.74
CA VAL A 7 -14.84 7.96 9.30
C VAL A 7 -15.94 7.13 8.67
N ASP A 8 -16.58 7.72 7.67
CA ASP A 8 -17.53 7.06 6.80
C ASP A 8 -16.96 6.91 5.38
N LYS A 9 -17.36 5.84 4.70
CA LYS A 9 -17.13 5.68 3.27
C LYS A 9 -18.39 5.19 2.59
N ILE A 10 -18.88 6.00 1.66
CA ILE A 10 -20.04 5.70 0.83
C ILE A 10 -19.57 5.67 -0.63
N TYR A 11 -19.84 4.60 -1.32
CA TYR A 11 -19.67 4.50 -2.78
C TYR A 11 -21.02 4.73 -3.43
N GLU A 12 -21.11 5.76 -4.25
CA GLU A 12 -22.28 6.05 -5.06
C GLU A 12 -22.22 5.23 -6.35
N THR A 13 -23.25 4.43 -6.60
CA THR A 13 -23.43 3.66 -7.83
C THR A 13 -24.75 4.04 -8.47
N GLU A 14 -24.91 3.75 -9.76
CA GLU A 14 -26.16 4.01 -10.47
C GLU A 14 -27.38 3.27 -9.87
N ALA A 15 -27.13 2.15 -9.18
CA ALA A 15 -28.18 1.31 -8.61
C ALA A 15 -28.50 1.66 -7.16
N GLU A 16 -27.49 1.91 -6.33
CA GLU A 16 -27.64 2.19 -4.89
C GLU A 16 -26.38 2.81 -4.29
N ASN A 17 -26.52 3.42 -3.12
CA ASN A 17 -25.39 3.89 -2.32
C ASN A 17 -24.92 2.80 -1.36
N VAL A 18 -23.68 2.35 -1.53
CA VAL A 18 -23.07 1.35 -0.65
C VAL A 18 -22.31 2.04 0.48
N HIS A 19 -22.83 1.93 1.71
CA HIS A 19 -22.16 2.45 2.91
C HIS A 19 -21.13 1.43 3.42
N ALA A 20 -19.94 1.49 2.86
CA ALA A 20 -18.88 0.51 3.10
C ALA A 20 -18.21 0.63 4.47
N LEU A 21 -18.07 1.85 5.01
CA LEU A 21 -17.60 2.11 6.37
C LEU A 21 -18.57 3.04 7.09
N LYS A 22 -18.89 2.75 8.35
CA LYS A 22 -19.86 3.49 9.16
C LYS A 22 -19.21 3.95 10.46
N SER A 23 -18.95 5.26 10.57
CA SER A 23 -18.43 5.94 11.78
C SER A 23 -17.25 5.21 12.41
N ILE A 24 -16.26 4.83 11.59
CA ILE A 24 -15.09 4.08 12.06
C ILE A 24 -14.20 4.98 12.91
N ASN A 25 -13.90 4.50 14.12
CA ASN A 25 -12.93 5.09 15.01
C ASN A 25 -11.79 4.09 15.22
N LEU A 26 -10.56 4.50 14.91
CA LEU A 26 -9.38 3.65 15.01
C LEU A 26 -8.16 4.49 15.41
N ASN A 27 -7.33 3.94 16.28
CA ASN A 27 -6.06 4.55 16.64
C ASN A 27 -4.96 3.48 16.54
N ILE A 28 -3.90 3.76 15.78
CA ILE A 28 -2.73 2.90 15.61
C ILE A 28 -1.49 3.68 16.02
N ASN A 29 -0.80 3.18 17.03
CA ASN A 29 0.41 3.81 17.55
C ASN A 29 1.65 3.36 16.77
N GLN A 30 2.73 4.08 16.92
CA GLN A 30 4.01 3.70 16.34
C GLN A 30 4.49 2.36 16.93
N GLY A 31 4.98 1.48 16.05
CA GLY A 31 5.46 0.14 16.43
C GLY A 31 4.34 -0.88 16.71
N GLU A 32 3.08 -0.51 16.53
CA GLU A 32 1.95 -1.40 16.77
C GLU A 32 1.71 -2.32 15.58
N PHE A 33 1.42 -3.59 15.84
CA PHE A 33 0.94 -4.57 14.88
C PHE A 33 -0.57 -4.71 15.01
N VAL A 34 -1.31 -4.45 13.93
CA VAL A 34 -2.78 -4.48 13.91
C VAL A 34 -3.27 -5.49 12.88
N SER A 35 -4.24 -6.31 13.26
CA SER A 35 -4.93 -7.25 12.37
C SER A 35 -6.38 -6.84 12.19
N ILE A 36 -6.84 -6.72 10.93
CA ILE A 36 -8.23 -6.42 10.59
C ILE A 36 -8.92 -7.68 10.12
N MET A 37 -9.87 -8.16 10.91
CA MET A 37 -10.62 -9.39 10.65
C MET A 37 -12.11 -9.11 10.42
N GLY A 38 -12.79 -9.99 9.70
CA GLY A 38 -14.23 -9.89 9.43
C GLY A 38 -14.65 -10.72 8.22
N GLN A 39 -15.96 -10.85 8.00
CA GLN A 39 -16.54 -11.57 6.86
C GLN A 39 -16.17 -10.91 5.53
N SER A 40 -16.36 -11.64 4.40
CA SER A 40 -16.31 -11.03 3.08
C SER A 40 -17.36 -9.91 2.97
N GLY A 41 -17.00 -8.78 2.35
CA GLY A 41 -17.88 -7.62 2.23
C GLY A 41 -18.00 -6.73 3.47
N SER A 42 -17.29 -7.00 4.57
CA SER A 42 -17.37 -6.18 5.80
C SER A 42 -16.55 -4.88 5.76
N GLY A 43 -16.08 -4.43 4.61
CA GLY A 43 -15.36 -3.16 4.47
C GLY A 43 -13.85 -3.20 4.74
N LYS A 44 -13.24 -4.38 4.99
CA LYS A 44 -11.79 -4.49 5.30
C LYS A 44 -10.90 -3.88 4.22
N THR A 45 -11.15 -4.21 2.97
CA THR A 45 -10.38 -3.67 1.83
C THR A 45 -10.58 -2.16 1.71
N THR A 46 -11.81 -1.68 1.90
CA THR A 46 -12.11 -0.24 1.92
C THR A 46 -11.34 0.47 3.03
N LEU A 47 -11.34 -0.09 4.25
CA LEU A 47 -10.59 0.45 5.37
C LEU A 47 -9.08 0.47 5.09
N MET A 48 -8.53 -0.61 4.53
CA MET A 48 -7.12 -0.68 4.13
C MET A 48 -6.78 0.35 3.05
N ASN A 49 -7.66 0.57 2.07
CA ASN A 49 -7.45 1.58 1.03
C ASN A 49 -7.41 3.00 1.61
N ILE A 50 -8.30 3.32 2.57
CA ILE A 50 -8.27 4.61 3.25
C ILE A 50 -7.01 4.74 4.11
N LEU A 51 -6.67 3.73 4.93
CA LEU A 51 -5.46 3.74 5.75
C LEU A 51 -4.19 3.91 4.91
N GLY A 52 -4.14 3.31 3.72
CA GLY A 52 -3.04 3.44 2.77
C GLY A 52 -3.10 4.70 1.88
N CYS A 53 -4.03 5.63 2.12
CA CYS A 53 -4.25 6.81 1.26
C CYS A 53 -4.46 6.45 -0.23
N LEU A 54 -5.01 5.26 -0.53
CA LEU A 54 -5.41 4.85 -1.87
C LEU A 54 -6.81 5.39 -2.21
N ASP A 55 -7.60 5.71 -1.20
CA ASP A 55 -8.94 6.30 -1.30
C ASP A 55 -9.15 7.32 -0.18
N ASN A 56 -10.12 8.24 -0.36
CA ASN A 56 -10.50 9.22 0.66
C ASN A 56 -11.74 8.75 1.43
N PRO A 57 -11.87 9.10 2.71
CA PRO A 57 -13.16 8.99 3.41
C PRO A 57 -14.20 9.90 2.74
N THR A 58 -15.48 9.55 2.85
CA THR A 58 -16.58 10.42 2.44
C THR A 58 -16.83 11.50 3.50
N SER A 59 -16.61 11.17 4.78
CA SER A 59 -16.69 12.10 5.91
C SER A 59 -15.87 11.58 7.09
N GLY A 60 -15.67 12.43 8.09
CA GLY A 60 -14.83 12.17 9.26
C GLY A 60 -13.37 12.58 9.03
N ASP A 61 -12.54 12.44 10.06
CA ASP A 61 -11.15 12.84 10.01
C ASP A 61 -10.22 11.63 9.91
N TYR A 62 -9.25 11.71 8.99
CA TYR A 62 -8.11 10.82 8.95
C TYR A 62 -6.82 11.61 9.24
N LEU A 63 -6.15 11.26 10.35
CA LEU A 63 -4.93 11.94 10.77
C LEU A 63 -3.74 10.98 10.72
N ILE A 64 -2.65 11.47 10.13
CA ILE A 64 -1.33 10.83 10.16
C ILE A 64 -0.37 11.79 10.86
N GLN A 65 0.28 11.33 11.94
CA GLN A 65 1.17 12.16 12.76
C GLN A 65 0.54 13.51 13.18
N ASN A 66 -0.76 13.49 13.54
CA ASN A 66 -1.59 14.64 13.89
C ASN A 66 -1.93 15.61 12.74
N SER A 67 -1.50 15.34 11.52
CA SER A 67 -1.90 16.12 10.33
C SER A 67 -3.12 15.48 9.69
N ASN A 68 -4.18 16.27 9.45
CA ASN A 68 -5.38 15.78 8.75
C ASN A 68 -5.06 15.57 7.27
N VAL A 69 -5.37 14.38 6.77
CA VAL A 69 -5.11 13.95 5.39
C VAL A 69 -6.39 13.57 4.64
N SER A 70 -7.56 13.86 5.22
CA SER A 70 -8.87 13.49 4.65
C SER A 70 -9.12 14.14 3.29
N ASP A 71 -8.70 15.41 3.13
CA ASP A 71 -9.03 16.24 1.98
C ASP A 71 -7.87 16.38 0.98
N LEU A 72 -6.85 15.52 1.08
CA LEU A 72 -5.72 15.56 0.15
C LEU A 72 -6.17 15.24 -1.28
N ASN A 73 -5.68 16.01 -2.24
CA ASN A 73 -5.85 15.69 -3.66
C ASN A 73 -4.96 14.49 -4.08
N ASP A 74 -5.15 14.01 -5.32
CA ASP A 74 -4.46 12.80 -5.81
C ASP A 74 -2.93 12.92 -5.81
N ASP A 75 -2.40 14.09 -6.16
CA ASP A 75 -0.95 14.34 -6.19
C ASP A 75 -0.38 14.34 -4.77
N GLN A 76 -1.05 14.99 -3.83
CA GLN A 76 -0.65 15.02 -2.43
C GLN A 76 -0.70 13.63 -1.80
N ARG A 77 -1.76 12.84 -2.06
CA ARG A 77 -1.87 11.46 -1.60
C ARG A 77 -0.76 10.59 -2.19
N SER A 78 -0.47 10.77 -3.49
CA SER A 78 0.60 10.02 -4.15
C SER A 78 1.97 10.32 -3.53
N ALA A 79 2.27 11.60 -3.27
CA ALA A 79 3.49 12.01 -2.59
C ALA A 79 3.57 11.42 -1.16
N LEU A 80 2.47 11.49 -0.41
CA LEU A 80 2.39 10.95 0.95
C LEU A 80 2.61 9.42 0.98
N ARG A 81 1.99 8.69 0.04
CA ARG A 81 2.20 7.24 -0.08
C ARG A 81 3.66 6.90 -0.33
N GLY A 82 4.31 7.60 -1.25
CA GLY A 82 5.71 7.37 -1.58
C GLY A 82 6.67 7.61 -0.41
N LEU A 83 6.28 8.44 0.57
CA LEU A 83 7.10 8.78 1.74
C LEU A 83 6.84 7.89 2.96
N LEU A 84 5.59 7.49 3.21
CA LEU A 84 5.18 6.91 4.48
C LEU A 84 4.69 5.46 4.41
N PHE A 85 4.34 4.94 3.21
CA PHE A 85 3.70 3.63 3.10
C PHE A 85 4.50 2.65 2.26
N GLY A 86 4.56 1.41 2.72
CA GLY A 86 4.91 0.24 1.91
C GLY A 86 3.70 -0.69 1.81
N PHE A 87 3.42 -1.21 0.61
CA PHE A 87 2.29 -2.09 0.35
C PHE A 87 2.78 -3.49 -0.03
N VAL A 88 2.24 -4.49 0.64
CA VAL A 88 2.41 -5.90 0.26
C VAL A 88 1.05 -6.45 -0.15
N PHE A 89 0.88 -6.74 -1.44
CA PHE A 89 -0.39 -7.21 -1.99
C PHE A 89 -0.47 -8.73 -2.03
N GLN A 90 -1.68 -9.27 -1.88
CA GLN A 90 -1.94 -10.70 -1.97
C GLN A 90 -1.66 -11.28 -3.37
N SER A 91 -1.87 -10.50 -4.43
CA SER A 91 -1.65 -10.85 -5.83
C SER A 91 -0.31 -10.39 -6.38
N TYR A 92 0.64 -10.06 -5.50
CA TYR A 92 2.01 -9.61 -5.79
C TYR A 92 2.09 -8.30 -6.58
N ASN A 93 1.21 -8.03 -7.52
CA ASN A 93 1.12 -6.86 -8.40
C ASN A 93 2.42 -6.55 -9.18
N LEU A 94 3.17 -7.59 -9.53
CA LEU A 94 4.40 -7.45 -10.31
C LEU A 94 4.07 -7.17 -11.78
N LEU A 95 4.86 -6.32 -12.41
CA LEU A 95 4.75 -6.00 -13.83
C LEU A 95 5.38 -7.15 -14.67
N PRO A 96 4.61 -7.82 -15.56
CA PRO A 96 5.05 -9.07 -16.19
C PRO A 96 6.30 -8.96 -17.06
N ARG A 97 6.62 -7.74 -17.53
CA ARG A 97 7.74 -7.49 -18.45
C ARG A 97 9.04 -7.12 -17.77
N LEU A 98 8.99 -6.72 -16.50
CA LEU A 98 10.16 -6.30 -15.72
C LEU A 98 10.80 -7.47 -15.00
N THR A 99 12.14 -7.44 -14.89
CA THR A 99 12.91 -8.35 -14.04
C THR A 99 12.69 -8.05 -12.56
N ALA A 100 13.10 -8.95 -11.67
CA ALA A 100 13.03 -8.74 -10.22
C ALA A 100 13.77 -7.45 -9.81
N LEU A 101 14.95 -7.20 -10.38
CA LEU A 101 15.71 -5.98 -10.12
C LEU A 101 14.96 -4.73 -10.56
N GLU A 102 14.42 -4.72 -11.77
CA GLU A 102 13.67 -3.58 -12.32
C GLU A 102 12.38 -3.31 -11.54
N GLN A 103 11.71 -4.34 -11.00
CA GLN A 103 10.54 -4.20 -10.12
C GLN A 103 10.88 -3.40 -8.87
N VAL A 104 11.97 -3.80 -8.19
CA VAL A 104 12.39 -3.19 -6.93
C VAL A 104 13.05 -1.82 -7.17
N GLU A 105 13.66 -1.60 -8.33
CA GLU A 105 14.21 -0.29 -8.72
C GLU A 105 13.10 0.74 -9.02
N LEU A 106 11.94 0.30 -9.50
CA LEU A 106 10.87 1.18 -10.01
C LEU A 106 10.43 2.27 -9.01
N PRO A 107 10.10 1.98 -7.75
CA PRO A 107 9.73 3.01 -6.79
C PRO A 107 10.86 4.00 -6.49
N LEU A 108 12.12 3.57 -6.55
CA LEU A 108 13.28 4.43 -6.34
C LEU A 108 13.48 5.43 -7.47
N ILE A 109 12.99 5.14 -8.68
CA ILE A 109 12.99 6.07 -9.82
C ILE A 109 12.09 7.27 -9.51
N TYR A 110 10.89 7.03 -9.01
CA TYR A 110 9.94 8.10 -8.67
C TYR A 110 10.40 8.97 -7.49
N GLN A 111 11.21 8.41 -6.61
CA GLN A 111 11.79 9.12 -5.46
C GLN A 111 13.11 9.84 -5.78
N ASN A 112 13.60 9.78 -7.04
CA ASN A 112 14.90 10.33 -7.47
C ASN A 112 16.08 9.87 -6.59
N VAL A 113 16.04 8.62 -6.13
CA VAL A 113 17.10 8.04 -5.29
C VAL A 113 18.35 7.75 -6.13
N GLU A 114 19.52 8.11 -5.63
CA GLU A 114 20.80 7.72 -6.24
C GLU A 114 21.13 6.25 -5.97
N ASP A 115 21.96 5.66 -6.82
CA ASP A 115 22.40 4.25 -6.72
C ASP A 115 21.26 3.23 -6.67
N ARG A 116 20.15 3.50 -7.38
CA ARG A 116 18.92 2.71 -7.36
C ARG A 116 19.16 1.21 -7.56
N LYS A 117 19.95 0.84 -8.58
CA LYS A 117 20.24 -0.57 -8.88
C LYS A 117 20.95 -1.27 -7.72
N LEU A 118 21.90 -0.58 -7.09
CA LEU A 118 22.61 -1.15 -5.94
C LEU A 118 21.67 -1.33 -4.75
N LYS A 119 20.80 -0.36 -4.50
CA LYS A 119 19.79 -0.45 -3.41
C LYS A 119 18.77 -1.55 -3.68
N ALA A 120 18.27 -1.65 -4.91
CA ALA A 120 17.37 -2.72 -5.32
C ALA A 120 18.01 -4.12 -5.21
N ALA A 121 19.27 -4.26 -5.65
CA ALA A 121 19.99 -5.52 -5.50
C ALA A 121 20.19 -5.90 -4.02
N LYS A 122 20.52 -4.94 -3.14
CA LYS A 122 20.60 -5.20 -1.69
C LYS A 122 19.26 -5.62 -1.08
N ALA A 123 18.16 -5.01 -1.49
CA ALA A 123 16.83 -5.40 -1.02
C ALA A 123 16.49 -6.83 -1.46
N LEU A 124 16.81 -7.20 -2.70
CA LEU A 124 16.64 -8.59 -3.19
C LEU A 124 17.54 -9.59 -2.46
N ASP A 125 18.77 -9.20 -2.11
CA ASP A 125 19.67 -10.03 -1.30
C ASP A 125 19.09 -10.29 0.09
N MET A 126 18.52 -9.27 0.75
CA MET A 126 17.87 -9.41 2.06
C MET A 126 16.71 -10.40 2.07
N VAL A 127 16.04 -10.61 0.94
CA VAL A 127 14.95 -11.60 0.79
C VAL A 127 15.44 -12.91 0.13
N GLY A 128 16.75 -13.09 -0.06
CA GLY A 128 17.36 -14.31 -0.62
C GLY A 128 17.07 -14.51 -2.10
N LEU A 129 17.09 -13.44 -2.90
CA LEU A 129 16.82 -13.48 -4.34
C LEU A 129 17.94 -12.85 -5.19
N ILE A 130 19.14 -12.69 -4.66
CA ILE A 130 20.27 -12.10 -5.39
C ILE A 130 20.59 -12.88 -6.69
N ASP A 131 20.47 -14.21 -6.66
CA ASP A 131 20.71 -15.07 -7.83
C ASP A 131 19.56 -15.05 -8.86
N ARG A 132 18.49 -14.27 -8.59
CA ARG A 132 17.27 -14.20 -9.39
C ARG A 132 16.95 -12.79 -9.87
N ILE A 133 17.88 -11.86 -9.77
CA ILE A 133 17.68 -10.44 -10.07
C ILE A 133 17.23 -10.20 -11.53
N ASP A 134 17.67 -11.04 -12.48
CA ASP A 134 17.33 -10.93 -13.90
C ASP A 134 16.09 -11.75 -14.30
N PHE A 135 15.45 -12.44 -13.35
CA PHE A 135 14.27 -13.26 -13.63
C PHE A 135 13.02 -12.41 -13.68
N LYS A 136 12.13 -12.72 -14.64
CA LYS A 136 10.79 -12.14 -14.76
C LYS A 136 9.79 -12.90 -13.89
N PRO A 137 8.62 -12.32 -13.56
CA PRO A 137 7.62 -12.96 -12.70
C PRO A 137 7.24 -14.37 -13.14
N ASN A 138 7.08 -14.62 -14.44
CA ASN A 138 6.73 -15.94 -14.97
C ASN A 138 7.85 -17.01 -14.82
N GLN A 139 9.05 -16.61 -14.42
CA GLN A 139 10.19 -17.49 -14.16
C GLN A 139 10.39 -17.74 -12.65
N LEU A 140 9.56 -17.11 -11.82
CA LEU A 140 9.63 -17.16 -10.37
C LEU A 140 8.45 -17.96 -9.80
N SER A 141 8.71 -18.74 -8.75
CA SER A 141 7.62 -19.36 -7.97
C SER A 141 6.78 -18.31 -7.26
N GLY A 142 5.55 -18.64 -6.84
CA GLY A 142 4.69 -17.72 -6.11
C GLY A 142 5.33 -17.13 -4.84
N GLY A 143 6.06 -17.97 -4.08
CA GLY A 143 6.81 -17.48 -2.91
C GLY A 143 7.99 -16.58 -3.27
N GLN A 144 8.64 -16.77 -4.43
CA GLN A 144 9.68 -15.87 -4.93
C GLN A 144 9.07 -14.54 -5.39
N GLN A 145 7.92 -14.57 -6.11
CA GLN A 145 7.18 -13.37 -6.50
C GLN A 145 6.75 -12.54 -5.28
N GLN A 146 6.26 -13.22 -4.23
CA GLN A 146 5.93 -12.55 -2.96
C GLN A 146 7.15 -11.88 -2.34
N ARG A 147 8.32 -12.53 -2.33
CA ARG A 147 9.55 -11.91 -1.81
C ARG A 147 10.03 -10.73 -2.65
N VAL A 148 9.88 -10.78 -3.99
CA VAL A 148 10.13 -9.59 -4.84
C VAL A 148 9.18 -8.45 -4.49
N SER A 149 7.90 -8.74 -4.21
CA SER A 149 6.92 -7.73 -3.80
C SER A 149 7.21 -7.12 -2.42
N ILE A 150 7.95 -7.82 -1.57
CA ILE A 150 8.35 -7.33 -0.24
C ILE A 150 9.64 -6.49 -0.31
N ALA A 151 10.54 -6.83 -1.22
CA ALA A 151 11.82 -6.14 -1.42
C ALA A 151 11.62 -4.73 -1.95
#